data_85117cc1c4f8ee9346c324b81d07dd78
#
_entry.id   85117cc1c4f8ee9346c324b81d07dd78
#
_cell.length_a   1.000
_cell.length_b   1.000
_cell.length_c   1.000
_cell.angle_alpha   90.00
_cell.angle_beta   90.00
_cell.angle_gamma   90.00
#
_symmetry.space_group_name_H-M   'P 1'
#
loop_
_entity.id
_entity.type
_entity.pdbx_description
1 polymer ?
#
loop_
_entity_poly.entity_id
_entity_poly.type
_entity_poly.pdbx_seq_one_letter_code
_entity_poly.pdbx_strand_id
1 'polypeptide(L)'
;MVFKVRGILDFSPEDKTRKHVSQASWKRVAMIRTNCELDRYYAWFLKKRFSLELNSTLRGTHVTFINDKMDKDIFEQAAKMFNGKEIDFYVETEPRSNGEHWWLRVHCPEAESIREVMGLSRDPFYGMHLTLGYALAKYPEALNDSPLAVRARKDYLEHSEYITECCKRHELISNEPRKPLSEHKIIEFK
;
A
#
# COMPACT_ATOMS: atom_id res chain seq x y z
N MET A 1 15.27 -8.39 -6.22
CA MET A 1 14.43 -9.31 -7.01
C MET A 1 13.02 -8.76 -7.04
N VAL A 2 12.30 -8.87 -8.16
CA VAL A 2 10.93 -8.39 -8.30
C VAL A 2 10.04 -9.43 -8.97
N PHE A 3 8.77 -9.47 -8.56
CA PHE A 3 7.72 -10.21 -9.26
C PHE A 3 7.09 -9.33 -10.32
N LYS A 4 6.93 -9.82 -11.54
CA LYS A 4 6.11 -9.18 -12.55
C LYS A 4 4.64 -9.53 -12.31
N VAL A 5 3.80 -8.54 -12.18
CA VAL A 5 2.37 -8.68 -11.87
C VAL A 5 1.57 -7.87 -12.87
N ARG A 6 0.38 -8.35 -13.23
CA ARG A 6 -0.58 -7.63 -14.07
C ARG A 6 -1.72 -7.08 -13.23
N GLY A 7 -2.17 -5.90 -13.57
CA GLY A 7 -3.30 -5.25 -12.95
C GLY A 7 -4.11 -4.41 -13.94
N ILE A 8 -5.16 -3.80 -13.45
CA ILE A 8 -6.07 -2.95 -14.21
C ILE A 8 -6.10 -1.57 -13.57
N LEU A 9 -5.97 -0.53 -14.37
CA LEU A 9 -6.07 0.85 -13.93
C LEU A 9 -7.52 1.20 -13.55
N ASP A 10 -7.70 1.74 -12.34
CA ASP A 10 -8.99 2.17 -11.80
C ASP A 10 -8.88 3.61 -11.31
N PHE A 11 -9.45 4.55 -12.07
CA PHE A 11 -9.40 6.00 -11.81
C PHE A 11 -10.55 6.51 -10.92
N SER A 12 -11.51 5.68 -10.60
CA SER A 12 -12.63 6.07 -9.74
C SER A 12 -13.06 4.86 -8.93
N PRO A 13 -12.16 4.37 -8.05
CA PRO A 13 -12.49 3.21 -7.26
C PRO A 13 -13.74 3.52 -6.44
N GLU A 14 -14.83 2.81 -6.73
CA GLU A 14 -16.04 2.87 -5.90
C GLU A 14 -15.69 2.37 -4.51
N ASP A 15 -15.49 3.32 -3.61
CA ASP A 15 -15.20 3.00 -2.23
C ASP A 15 -16.47 3.11 -1.40
N LYS A 16 -17.08 1.99 -1.13
CA LYS A 16 -18.24 1.88 -0.22
C LYS A 16 -17.84 1.99 1.25
N THR A 17 -16.55 2.09 1.57
CA THR A 17 -16.08 2.17 2.95
C THR A 17 -16.12 3.62 3.44
N ARG A 18 -16.84 3.88 4.53
CA ARG A 18 -17.01 5.21 5.15
C ARG A 18 -15.70 5.95 5.47
N LYS A 19 -14.58 5.25 5.51
CA LYS A 19 -13.29 5.82 5.91
C LYS A 19 -12.74 6.86 4.93
N HIS A 20 -13.19 6.83 3.67
CA HIS A 20 -12.70 7.74 2.63
C HIS A 20 -13.74 8.77 2.15
N VAL A 21 -14.99 8.60 2.51
CA VAL A 21 -16.06 9.57 2.22
C VAL A 21 -15.86 10.89 3.00
N SER A 22 -15.12 10.85 4.11
CA SER A 22 -14.78 12.04 4.91
C SER A 22 -13.49 12.72 4.49
N GLN A 23 -12.68 12.10 3.64
CA GLN A 23 -11.48 12.76 3.11
C GLN A 23 -11.88 13.72 2.00
N ALA A 24 -11.42 14.94 2.17
CA ALA A 24 -11.79 16.09 1.39
C ALA A 24 -12.00 15.79 -0.10
N SER A 25 -13.11 16.28 -0.63
CA SER A 25 -13.56 16.20 -2.03
C SER A 25 -12.54 16.66 -3.10
N TRP A 26 -11.37 17.14 -2.67
CA TRP A 26 -10.29 17.65 -3.50
C TRP A 26 -9.22 16.60 -3.86
N LYS A 27 -9.13 15.49 -3.12
CA LYS A 27 -8.20 14.41 -3.47
C LYS A 27 -8.79 13.55 -4.59
N ARG A 28 -7.97 13.29 -5.58
CA ARG A 28 -8.25 12.35 -6.64
C ARG A 28 -7.44 11.10 -6.41
N VAL A 29 -8.08 9.95 -6.57
CA VAL A 29 -7.45 8.65 -6.30
C VAL A 29 -7.55 7.78 -7.54
N ALA A 30 -6.40 7.23 -7.95
CA ALA A 30 -6.36 6.16 -8.95
C ALA A 30 -5.47 5.01 -8.47
N MET A 31 -5.86 3.80 -8.82
CA MET A 31 -5.25 2.56 -8.34
C MET A 31 -4.95 1.62 -9.50
N ILE A 32 -4.02 0.71 -9.28
CA ILE A 32 -3.85 -0.51 -10.06
C ILE A 32 -4.47 -1.62 -9.24
N ARG A 33 -5.56 -2.22 -9.70
CA ARG A 33 -6.18 -3.38 -9.06
C ARG A 33 -5.60 -4.66 -9.62
N THR A 34 -5.39 -5.63 -8.76
CA THR A 34 -4.82 -6.92 -9.14
C THR A 34 -5.41 -8.06 -8.29
N ASN A 35 -5.39 -9.26 -8.84
CA ASN A 35 -5.81 -10.49 -8.16
C ASN A 35 -4.60 -11.37 -7.80
N CYS A 36 -3.41 -10.79 -7.64
CA CYS A 36 -2.18 -11.54 -7.46
C CYS A 36 -2.02 -12.24 -6.10
N GLU A 37 -2.92 -12.04 -5.16
CA GLU A 37 -2.91 -12.63 -3.79
C GLU A 37 -1.59 -12.47 -3.01
N LEU A 38 -0.69 -11.58 -3.44
CA LEU A 38 0.58 -11.34 -2.75
C LEU A 38 0.37 -10.84 -1.32
N ASP A 39 -0.66 -10.05 -1.08
CA ASP A 39 -1.04 -9.59 0.26
C ASP A 39 -1.32 -10.79 1.20
N ARG A 40 -2.07 -11.79 0.74
CA ARG A 40 -2.38 -13.01 1.50
C ARG A 40 -1.14 -13.87 1.73
N TYR A 41 -0.33 -14.05 0.68
CA TYR A 41 0.92 -14.80 0.79
C TYR A 41 1.85 -14.18 1.82
N TYR A 42 2.08 -12.86 1.77
CA TYR A 42 2.98 -12.19 2.69
C TYR A 42 2.40 -12.07 4.10
N ALA A 43 1.09 -11.92 4.26
CA ALA A 43 0.45 -11.99 5.57
C ALA A 43 0.70 -13.37 6.23
N TRP A 44 0.54 -14.46 5.47
CA TRP A 44 0.88 -15.81 5.92
C TRP A 44 2.38 -15.96 6.22
N PHE A 45 3.26 -15.49 5.34
CA PHE A 45 4.72 -15.55 5.51
C PHE A 45 5.17 -14.81 6.78
N LEU A 46 4.70 -13.58 6.99
CA LEU A 46 5.02 -12.77 8.16
C LEU A 46 4.52 -13.42 9.45
N LYS A 47 3.32 -14.01 9.43
CA LYS A 47 2.79 -14.78 10.56
C LYS A 47 3.66 -16.00 10.87
N LYS A 48 4.05 -16.78 9.86
CA LYS A 48 4.86 -18.00 10.05
C LYS A 48 6.30 -17.71 10.44
N ARG A 49 6.92 -16.69 9.85
CA ARG A 49 8.33 -16.41 10.02
C ARG A 49 8.63 -15.52 11.22
N PHE A 50 7.73 -14.60 11.57
CA PHE A 50 7.96 -13.56 12.56
C PHE A 50 6.87 -13.49 13.64
N SER A 51 5.89 -14.38 13.61
CA SER A 51 4.70 -14.37 14.49
C SER A 51 3.89 -13.07 14.42
N LEU A 52 3.92 -12.40 13.27
CA LEU A 52 3.23 -11.14 13.03
C LEU A 52 1.88 -11.38 12.35
N GLU A 53 0.81 -10.98 13.01
CA GLU A 53 -0.54 -11.00 12.42
C GLU A 53 -0.88 -9.65 11.83
N LEU A 54 -1.28 -9.64 10.55
CA LEU A 54 -1.71 -8.46 9.86
C LEU A 54 -3.23 -8.46 9.66
N ASN A 55 -3.85 -7.31 9.92
CA ASN A 55 -5.21 -7.06 9.47
C ASN A 55 -5.21 -6.83 7.96
N SER A 56 -6.15 -7.45 7.26
CA SER A 56 -6.27 -7.33 5.80
C SER A 56 -6.59 -5.90 5.37
N THR A 57 -6.23 -5.59 4.14
CA THR A 57 -6.60 -4.33 3.50
C THR A 57 -8.10 -4.28 3.21
N LEU A 58 -8.73 -3.12 3.42
CA LEU A 58 -10.17 -2.95 3.21
C LEU A 58 -10.58 -2.97 1.72
N ARG A 59 -9.64 -2.72 0.82
CA ARG A 59 -9.89 -2.56 -0.62
C ARG A 59 -9.43 -3.73 -1.49
N GLY A 60 -8.99 -4.83 -0.85
CA GLY A 60 -8.32 -5.90 -1.57
C GLY A 60 -6.91 -5.49 -2.06
N THR A 61 -6.31 -6.33 -2.89
CA THR A 61 -4.95 -6.13 -3.38
C THR A 61 -4.91 -5.03 -4.44
N HIS A 62 -4.21 -3.93 -4.14
CA HIS A 62 -4.10 -2.79 -5.05
C HIS A 62 -2.81 -2.00 -4.80
N VAL A 63 -2.45 -1.19 -5.79
CA VAL A 63 -1.38 -0.18 -5.70
C VAL A 63 -1.99 1.18 -5.98
N THR A 64 -1.93 2.11 -5.03
CA THR A 64 -2.35 3.49 -5.25
C THR A 64 -1.21 4.23 -5.95
N PHE A 65 -1.47 4.76 -7.15
CA PHE A 65 -0.50 5.54 -7.89
C PHE A 65 -0.87 7.03 -8.02
N ILE A 66 -2.13 7.40 -7.79
CA ILE A 66 -2.58 8.78 -7.64
C ILE A 66 -3.33 8.90 -6.30
N ASN A 67 -2.92 9.82 -5.46
CA ASN A 67 -3.59 10.27 -4.25
C ASN A 67 -3.20 11.71 -3.98
N ASP A 68 -3.39 12.53 -5.00
CA ASP A 68 -2.85 13.89 -5.07
C ASP A 68 -3.99 14.90 -5.13
N LYS A 69 -3.71 16.13 -4.67
CA LYS A 69 -4.57 17.28 -4.92
C LYS A 69 -4.32 17.70 -6.36
N MET A 70 -5.35 17.65 -7.20
CA MET A 70 -5.21 17.99 -8.61
C MET A 70 -6.53 18.52 -9.19
N ASP A 71 -6.42 19.13 -10.35
CA ASP A 71 -7.56 19.60 -11.11
C ASP A 71 -8.48 18.45 -11.53
N LYS A 72 -9.80 18.70 -11.47
CA LYS A 72 -10.83 17.71 -11.78
C LYS A 72 -10.78 17.35 -13.26
N ASP A 73 -10.64 18.33 -14.15
CA ASP A 73 -10.71 18.11 -15.58
C ASP A 73 -9.50 17.32 -16.10
N ILE A 74 -8.32 17.57 -15.55
CA ILE A 74 -7.11 16.79 -15.82
C ILE A 74 -7.33 15.32 -15.41
N PHE A 75 -7.88 15.09 -14.21
CA PHE A 75 -8.15 13.73 -13.74
C PHE A 75 -9.19 13.01 -14.59
N GLU A 76 -10.29 13.67 -14.96
CA GLU A 76 -11.34 13.09 -15.79
C GLU A 76 -10.86 12.78 -17.21
N GLN A 77 -10.00 13.62 -17.79
CA GLN A 77 -9.36 13.35 -19.08
C GLN A 77 -8.47 12.10 -19.01
N ALA A 78 -7.63 12.00 -17.98
CA ALA A 78 -6.80 10.82 -17.77
C ALA A 78 -7.66 9.56 -17.54
N ALA A 79 -8.73 9.67 -16.76
CA ALA A 79 -9.66 8.57 -16.55
C ALA A 79 -10.28 8.08 -17.88
N LYS A 80 -10.70 8.99 -18.77
CA LYS A 80 -11.22 8.62 -20.11
C LYS A 80 -10.18 7.89 -20.95
N MET A 81 -8.90 8.24 -20.80
CA MET A 81 -7.81 7.67 -21.62
C MET A 81 -7.30 6.34 -21.06
N PHE A 82 -7.27 6.16 -19.75
CA PHE A 82 -6.50 5.08 -19.11
C PHE A 82 -7.35 4.12 -18.27
N ASN A 83 -8.55 4.51 -17.81
CA ASN A 83 -9.36 3.64 -16.96
C ASN A 83 -9.70 2.31 -17.63
N GLY A 84 -9.54 1.22 -16.91
CA GLY A 84 -9.80 -0.14 -17.39
C GLY A 84 -8.67 -0.74 -18.23
N LYS A 85 -7.58 -0.03 -18.51
CA LYS A 85 -6.43 -0.59 -19.22
C LYS A 85 -5.65 -1.58 -18.33
N GLU A 86 -5.23 -2.66 -18.95
CA GLU A 86 -4.27 -3.58 -18.33
C GLU A 86 -2.87 -2.95 -18.32
N ILE A 87 -2.13 -3.22 -17.24
CA ILE A 87 -0.80 -2.68 -17.02
C ILE A 87 0.07 -3.72 -16.30
N ASP A 88 1.33 -3.82 -16.69
CA ASP A 88 2.32 -4.61 -15.96
C ASP A 88 3.03 -3.74 -14.92
N PHE A 89 3.22 -4.28 -13.71
CA PHE A 89 4.01 -3.64 -12.67
C PHE A 89 4.88 -4.68 -11.96
N TYR A 90 5.86 -4.20 -11.20
CA TYR A 90 6.89 -5.04 -10.62
C TYR A 90 6.93 -4.82 -9.12
N VAL A 91 6.83 -5.89 -8.35
CA VAL A 91 6.72 -5.88 -6.88
C VAL A 91 8.02 -6.42 -6.28
N GLU A 92 8.69 -5.63 -5.43
CA GLU A 92 9.87 -6.10 -4.70
C GLU A 92 9.49 -7.24 -3.74
N THR A 93 10.40 -8.21 -3.60
CA THR A 93 10.14 -9.41 -2.78
C THR A 93 10.36 -9.18 -1.28
N GLU A 94 10.92 -8.04 -0.89
CA GLU A 94 11.21 -7.74 0.51
C GLU A 94 10.10 -6.92 1.14
N PRO A 95 9.39 -7.45 2.16
CA PRO A 95 8.41 -6.68 2.89
C PRO A 95 9.06 -5.54 3.67
N ARG A 96 8.40 -4.40 3.70
CA ARG A 96 8.80 -3.19 4.42
C ARG A 96 7.74 -2.82 5.44
N SER A 97 8.15 -2.11 6.48
CA SER A 97 7.24 -1.63 7.52
C SER A 97 7.71 -0.32 8.12
N ASN A 98 6.77 0.44 8.66
CA ASN A 98 7.02 1.55 9.57
C ASN A 98 6.61 1.21 11.03
N GLY A 99 6.41 -0.09 11.32
CA GLY A 99 5.94 -0.58 12.60
C GLY A 99 4.42 -0.80 12.67
N GLU A 100 3.63 -0.06 11.92
CA GLU A 100 2.16 -0.17 11.87
C GLU A 100 1.67 -0.76 10.55
N HIS A 101 2.20 -0.23 9.44
CA HIS A 101 1.83 -0.61 8.09
C HIS A 101 2.90 -1.48 7.47
N TRP A 102 2.48 -2.48 6.70
CA TRP A 102 3.36 -3.39 5.99
C TRP A 102 3.05 -3.32 4.50
N TRP A 103 4.11 -3.24 3.68
CA TRP A 103 3.96 -3.12 2.24
C TRP A 103 5.13 -3.75 1.47
N LEU A 104 4.92 -3.95 0.18
CA LEU A 104 5.96 -4.24 -0.82
C LEU A 104 6.13 -2.99 -1.69
N ARG A 105 7.36 -2.64 -2.02
CA ARG A 105 7.64 -1.58 -2.99
C ARG A 105 7.23 -2.01 -4.38
N VAL A 106 6.75 -1.06 -5.18
CA VAL A 106 6.27 -1.29 -6.54
C VAL A 106 6.98 -0.35 -7.50
N HIS A 107 7.34 -0.89 -8.65
CA HIS A 107 7.82 -0.16 -9.82
C HIS A 107 6.80 -0.31 -10.93
N CYS A 108 6.33 0.78 -11.48
CA CYS A 108 5.39 0.78 -12.58
C CYS A 108 5.70 1.95 -13.53
N PRO A 109 6.63 1.75 -14.51
CA PRO A 109 7.05 2.81 -15.42
C PRO A 109 5.90 3.48 -16.18
N GLU A 110 4.88 2.70 -16.53
CA GLU A 110 3.70 3.24 -17.24
C GLU A 110 2.84 4.13 -16.32
N ALA A 111 2.61 3.73 -15.06
CA ALA A 111 1.91 4.58 -14.09
C ALA A 111 2.71 5.85 -13.75
N GLU A 112 4.05 5.73 -13.70
CA GLU A 112 4.96 6.87 -13.56
C GLU A 112 4.80 7.85 -14.73
N SER A 113 4.74 7.35 -15.97
CA SER A 113 4.53 8.17 -17.16
C SER A 113 3.14 8.82 -17.19
N ILE A 114 2.11 8.10 -16.75
CA ILE A 114 0.74 8.66 -16.63
C ILE A 114 0.76 9.84 -15.65
N ARG A 115 1.43 9.72 -14.51
CA ARG A 115 1.56 10.81 -13.54
C ARG A 115 2.24 12.03 -14.14
N GLU A 116 3.34 11.85 -14.87
CA GLU A 116 4.05 12.94 -15.57
C GLU A 116 3.16 13.65 -16.58
N VAL A 117 2.40 12.92 -17.40
CA VAL A 117 1.43 13.49 -18.35
C VAL A 117 0.35 14.31 -17.62
N MET A 118 -0.01 13.94 -16.39
CA MET A 118 -0.96 14.67 -15.57
C MET A 118 -0.34 15.85 -14.80
N GLY A 119 0.95 16.15 -15.01
CA GLY A 119 1.67 17.23 -14.34
C GLY A 119 2.04 16.93 -12.90
N LEU A 120 2.01 15.64 -12.49
CA LEU A 120 2.43 15.18 -11.17
C LEU A 120 3.90 14.75 -11.18
N SER A 121 4.52 14.69 -10.01
CA SER A 121 5.83 14.06 -9.88
C SER A 121 5.74 12.58 -10.26
N ARG A 122 6.79 12.07 -10.88
CA ARG A 122 6.90 10.67 -11.30
C ARG A 122 6.55 9.70 -10.18
N ASP A 123 7.15 9.88 -9.01
CA ASP A 123 6.84 9.11 -7.82
C ASP A 123 5.81 9.84 -6.94
N PRO A 124 4.78 9.16 -6.42
CA PRO A 124 3.94 9.70 -5.36
C PRO A 124 4.74 9.89 -4.07
N PHE A 125 4.27 10.76 -3.17
CA PHE A 125 4.99 11.15 -1.95
C PHE A 125 5.52 9.97 -1.12
N TYR A 126 4.75 8.89 -0.99
CA TYR A 126 5.16 7.68 -0.27
C TYR A 126 5.74 6.58 -1.18
N GLY A 127 5.98 6.88 -2.47
CA GLY A 127 6.29 5.88 -3.48
C GLY A 127 5.10 4.95 -3.78
N MET A 128 5.15 4.27 -4.91
CA MET A 128 4.16 3.23 -5.21
C MET A 128 4.43 1.99 -4.36
N HIS A 129 3.38 1.46 -3.74
CA HIS A 129 3.48 0.29 -2.87
C HIS A 129 2.20 -0.55 -2.88
N LEU A 130 2.36 -1.83 -2.68
CA LEU A 130 1.28 -2.79 -2.46
C LEU A 130 1.17 -3.02 -0.95
N THR A 131 0.08 -2.57 -0.36
CA THR A 131 -0.16 -2.72 1.07
C THR A 131 -0.46 -4.18 1.40
N LEU A 132 0.27 -4.75 2.34
CA LEU A 132 0.07 -6.11 2.84
C LEU A 132 -0.96 -6.15 3.98
N GLY A 133 -0.99 -5.11 4.80
CA GLY A 133 -1.88 -4.99 5.92
C GLY A 133 -1.35 -4.09 7.04
N TYR A 134 -2.04 -4.14 8.16
CA TYR A 134 -1.75 -3.35 9.35
C TYR A 134 -1.49 -4.30 10.51
N ALA A 135 -0.44 -4.06 11.27
CA ALA A 135 -0.10 -4.88 12.43
C ALA A 135 -1.12 -4.76 13.57
N LEU A 136 -1.88 -3.66 13.61
CA LEU A 136 -2.83 -3.38 14.67
C LEU A 136 -4.08 -2.68 14.13
N ALA A 137 -5.24 -3.05 14.67
CA ALA A 137 -6.43 -2.25 14.52
C ALA A 137 -6.20 -0.88 15.18
N LYS A 138 -6.40 0.22 14.44
CA LYS A 138 -6.49 1.53 15.08
C LYS A 138 -7.57 1.46 16.14
N TYR A 139 -7.18 1.73 17.38
CA TYR A 139 -8.15 1.90 18.45
C TYR A 139 -9.11 3.02 18.06
N PRO A 140 -10.42 2.81 18.19
CA PRO A 140 -11.35 3.94 18.13
C PRO A 140 -10.95 4.90 19.27
N GLU A 141 -10.63 6.14 18.92
CA GLU A 141 -10.35 7.23 19.87
C GLU A 141 -11.52 7.45 20.86
N ALA A 142 -12.67 6.83 20.60
CA ALA A 142 -13.91 6.94 21.35
C ALA A 142 -14.04 6.00 22.57
N LEU A 143 -13.10 5.14 22.84
CA LEU A 143 -13.12 4.33 24.07
C LEU A 143 -12.43 5.11 25.20
N ASN A 144 -13.14 6.13 25.69
CA ASN A 144 -12.77 6.87 26.89
C ASN A 144 -12.46 5.92 28.05
N ASP A 145 -11.48 6.25 28.84
CA ASP A 145 -10.95 5.74 30.15
C ASP A 145 -11.61 4.54 30.85
N SER A 146 -12.33 3.70 30.12
CA SER A 146 -12.83 2.44 30.67
C SER A 146 -11.64 1.48 30.98
N PRO A 147 -11.74 0.62 32.00
CA PRO A 147 -10.69 -0.36 32.31
C PRO A 147 -10.30 -1.24 31.11
N LEU A 148 -11.27 -1.52 30.22
CA LEU A 148 -11.04 -2.25 28.97
C LEU A 148 -10.21 -1.44 27.98
N ALA A 149 -10.45 -0.14 27.87
CA ALA A 149 -9.68 0.75 26.98
C ALA A 149 -8.25 0.94 27.48
N VAL A 150 -8.05 1.05 28.80
CA VAL A 150 -6.73 1.16 29.42
C VAL A 150 -5.91 -0.12 29.19
N ARG A 151 -6.51 -1.29 29.40
CA ARG A 151 -5.87 -2.57 29.15
C ARG A 151 -5.51 -2.72 27.67
N ALA A 152 -6.42 -2.40 26.82
CA ALA A 152 -6.23 -2.50 25.40
C ALA A 152 -5.16 -1.54 24.86
N ARG A 153 -5.03 -0.32 25.40
CA ARG A 153 -3.91 0.60 25.09
C ARG A 153 -2.57 0.02 25.54
N LYS A 154 -2.54 -0.62 26.70
CA LYS A 154 -1.33 -1.28 27.20
C LYS A 154 -0.91 -2.42 26.27
N ASP A 155 -1.85 -3.31 25.94
CA ASP A 155 -1.63 -4.42 25.01
C ASP A 155 -1.18 -3.91 23.62
N TYR A 156 -1.72 -2.77 23.18
CA TYR A 156 -1.32 -2.08 21.96
C TYR A 156 0.14 -1.62 21.99
N LEU A 157 0.55 -0.94 23.06
CA LEU A 157 1.92 -0.40 23.20
C LEU A 157 2.93 -1.54 23.24
N GLU A 158 2.69 -2.54 24.06
CA GLU A 158 3.56 -3.72 24.19
C GLU A 158 3.71 -4.44 22.84
N HIS A 159 2.60 -4.58 22.10
CA HIS A 159 2.62 -5.20 20.78
C HIS A 159 3.31 -4.34 19.73
N SER A 160 3.13 -3.03 19.77
CA SER A 160 3.79 -2.06 18.89
C SER A 160 5.32 -2.05 19.12
N GLU A 161 5.76 -2.10 20.37
CA GLU A 161 7.18 -2.20 20.72
C GLU A 161 7.78 -3.51 20.21
N TYR A 162 7.08 -4.64 20.42
CA TYR A 162 7.49 -5.94 19.91
C TYR A 162 7.63 -5.95 18.37
N ILE A 163 6.66 -5.39 17.65
CA ILE A 163 6.71 -5.30 16.18
C ILE A 163 7.88 -4.43 15.74
N THR A 164 8.06 -3.27 16.37
CA THR A 164 9.16 -2.35 16.04
C THR A 164 10.51 -3.03 16.25
N GLU A 165 10.68 -3.75 17.35
CA GLU A 165 11.90 -4.52 17.63
C GLU A 165 12.10 -5.65 16.62
N CYS A 166 11.03 -6.36 16.26
CA CYS A 166 11.05 -7.39 15.22
C CYS A 166 11.47 -6.80 13.86
N CYS A 167 10.92 -5.66 13.46
CA CYS A 167 11.28 -4.98 12.23
C CYS A 167 12.75 -4.57 12.20
N LYS A 168 13.28 -4.03 13.32
CA LYS A 168 14.69 -3.66 13.44
C LYS A 168 15.60 -4.87 13.32
N ARG A 169 15.30 -5.93 14.08
CA ARG A 169 16.09 -7.17 14.11
C ARG A 169 16.20 -7.85 12.75
N HIS A 170 15.18 -7.75 11.95
CA HIS A 170 15.13 -8.36 10.62
C HIS A 170 15.35 -7.36 9.49
N GLU A 171 15.83 -6.15 9.81
CA GLU A 171 16.12 -5.09 8.83
C GLU A 171 14.93 -4.77 7.90
N LEU A 172 13.70 -4.96 8.39
CA LEU A 172 12.48 -4.70 7.63
C LEU A 172 12.11 -3.21 7.57
N ILE A 173 12.69 -2.41 8.48
CA ILE A 173 12.65 -0.95 8.44
C ILE A 173 13.89 -0.49 7.67
N SER A 174 13.70 0.06 6.50
CA SER A 174 14.81 0.53 5.67
C SER A 174 14.50 1.91 5.12
N ASN A 175 15.43 2.83 5.35
CA ASN A 175 15.48 4.14 4.71
C ASN A 175 16.33 4.12 3.43
N GLU A 176 16.73 2.93 2.96
CA GLU A 176 17.53 2.83 1.75
C GLU A 176 16.79 3.41 0.55
N PRO A 177 17.49 4.16 -0.31
CA PRO A 177 16.91 4.67 -1.53
C PRO A 177 16.41 3.51 -2.41
N ARG A 178 15.33 3.79 -3.13
CA ARG A 178 14.74 2.82 -4.05
C ARG A 178 15.72 2.48 -5.17
N LYS A 179 16.06 1.21 -5.34
CA LYS A 179 16.86 0.77 -6.47
C LYS A 179 16.06 0.86 -7.76
N PRO A 180 16.65 1.29 -8.88
CA PRO A 180 15.96 1.32 -10.17
C PRO A 180 15.56 -0.10 -10.61
N LEU A 181 14.49 -0.21 -11.38
CA LEU A 181 13.95 -1.49 -11.83
C LEU A 181 15.00 -2.31 -12.61
N SER A 182 15.87 -1.63 -13.36
CA SER A 182 16.96 -2.26 -14.14
C SER A 182 17.98 -3.06 -13.32
N GLU A 183 18.06 -2.79 -12.02
CA GLU A 183 18.97 -3.52 -11.11
C GLU A 183 18.31 -4.76 -10.48
N HIS A 184 17.04 -5.01 -10.78
CA HIS A 184 16.32 -6.14 -10.21
C HIS A 184 16.24 -7.32 -11.17
N LYS A 185 16.38 -8.55 -10.63
CA LYS A 185 16.03 -9.78 -11.36
C LYS A 185 14.51 -9.90 -11.38
N ILE A 186 13.93 -9.99 -12.57
CA ILE A 186 12.48 -10.15 -12.78
C ILE A 186 12.11 -11.63 -12.67
N ILE A 187 11.06 -11.93 -11.93
CA ILE A 187 10.43 -13.24 -11.82
C ILE A 187 9.03 -13.15 -12.43
N GLU A 188 8.79 -13.97 -13.43
CA GLU A 188 7.44 -14.11 -14.02
C GLU A 188 6.72 -15.29 -13.37
N PHE A 189 5.49 -15.08 -12.93
CA PHE A 189 4.59 -16.18 -12.58
C PHE A 189 4.01 -16.75 -13.86
N LYS A 190 4.16 -18.04 -14.04
CA LYS A 190 3.49 -18.79 -15.11
C LYS A 190 2.14 -19.30 -14.62
#